data_893f9e372fd3ff8afc5f9522fddca50b
#
_entry.id   893f9e372fd3ff8afc5f9522fddca50b
#
_cell.length_a   1.000
_cell.length_b   1.000
_cell.length_c   1.000
_cell.angle_alpha   90.00
_cell.angle_beta   90.00
_cell.angle_gamma   90.00
#
_symmetry.space_group_name_H-M   'P 1'
#
loop_
_entity.id
_entity.type
_entity.pdbx_description
1 polymer ?
#
loop_
_entity_poly.entity_id
_entity_poly.type
_entity_poly.pdbx_seq_one_letter_code
_entity_poly.pdbx_strand_id
1 'polypeptide(L)'
;MTNPPNGCPGKVLIVGGGIAGLALAGALHRQGVACQLVERAEAWAPVGAGIILGVNAMAALRNLGLAEALESGAQPLEKMTIKDADNRRLARTNLADLQPRFGVSLALHRSDLHDVLLQSARHVPMHMGTTVTSIEDRGDSVAVTFSDGDKGLFDLVIGADGLHSQVRELAFGHRPLRYSGYTCWRMVVGGGLGGGGSGG
;
A
#
# COMPACT_ATOMS: atom_id res chain seq x y z
N MET A 1 26.68 5.45 -15.71
CA MET A 1 25.90 5.37 -14.45
C MET A 1 26.09 6.71 -13.77
N THR A 2 25.10 7.57 -13.73
CA THR A 2 25.17 8.87 -13.04
C THR A 2 25.09 8.59 -11.54
N ASN A 3 26.07 9.11 -10.79
CA ASN A 3 26.00 9.08 -9.33
C ASN A 3 24.69 9.74 -8.88
N PRO A 4 23.96 9.15 -7.92
CA PRO A 4 22.79 9.80 -7.35
C PRO A 4 23.19 11.15 -6.75
N PRO A 5 22.26 12.13 -6.70
CA PRO A 5 22.54 13.41 -6.07
C PRO A 5 22.98 13.19 -4.62
N ASN A 6 23.95 13.99 -4.16
CA ASN A 6 24.56 13.90 -2.83
C ASN A 6 23.51 13.67 -1.73
N GLY A 7 23.61 12.53 -1.03
CA GLY A 7 22.72 12.14 0.07
C GLY A 7 21.57 11.18 -0.29
N CYS A 8 21.38 10.81 -1.56
CA CYS A 8 20.43 9.78 -1.92
C CYS A 8 21.08 8.38 -1.90
N PRO A 9 20.38 7.32 -1.40
CA PRO A 9 20.90 5.96 -1.46
C PRO A 9 21.10 5.52 -2.92
N GLY A 10 22.22 4.88 -3.23
CA GLY A 10 22.53 4.43 -4.59
C GLY A 10 21.70 3.22 -5.01
N LYS A 11 21.40 2.31 -4.09
CA LYS A 11 20.64 1.08 -4.34
C LYS A 11 19.72 0.74 -3.17
N VAL A 12 18.41 0.76 -3.41
CA VAL A 12 17.39 0.49 -2.39
C VAL A 12 16.75 -0.88 -2.62
N LEU A 13 16.64 -1.69 -1.56
CA LEU A 13 15.82 -2.90 -1.55
C LEU A 13 14.48 -2.60 -0.87
N ILE A 14 13.37 -2.93 -1.54
CA ILE A 14 12.01 -2.90 -0.99
C ILE A 14 11.56 -4.33 -0.79
N VAL A 15 11.18 -4.70 0.43
CA VAL A 15 10.67 -6.03 0.77
C VAL A 15 9.17 -5.97 0.96
N GLY A 16 8.41 -6.59 0.06
CA GLY A 16 6.95 -6.63 0.04
C GLY A 16 6.33 -5.81 -1.10
N GLY A 17 5.56 -6.48 -1.94
CA GLY A 17 4.86 -5.94 -3.12
C GLY A 17 3.41 -5.50 -2.84
N GLY A 18 3.09 -5.15 -1.59
CA GLY A 18 1.80 -4.56 -1.24
C GLY A 18 1.69 -3.09 -1.64
N ILE A 19 0.60 -2.44 -1.24
CA ILE A 19 0.31 -1.02 -1.55
C ILE A 19 1.50 -0.11 -1.19
N ALA A 20 2.09 -0.29 0.00
CA ALA A 20 3.19 0.54 0.46
C ALA A 20 4.47 0.34 -0.37
N GLY A 21 4.84 -0.93 -0.63
CA GLY A 21 6.05 -1.25 -1.40
C GLY A 21 5.96 -0.79 -2.85
N LEU A 22 4.83 -1.04 -3.52
CA LEU A 22 4.63 -0.60 -4.90
C LEU A 22 4.56 0.93 -5.03
N ALA A 23 3.87 1.61 -4.10
CA ALA A 23 3.84 3.08 -4.08
C ALA A 23 5.24 3.68 -3.92
N LEU A 24 6.05 3.09 -3.01
CA LEU A 24 7.43 3.51 -2.82
C LEU A 24 8.30 3.22 -4.05
N ALA A 25 8.18 2.02 -4.63
CA ALA A 25 8.92 1.64 -5.82
C ALA A 25 8.67 2.61 -6.98
N GLY A 26 7.40 2.93 -7.27
CA GLY A 26 7.03 3.92 -8.27
C GLY A 26 7.55 5.32 -7.94
N ALA A 27 7.50 5.74 -6.68
CA ALA A 27 8.01 7.03 -6.22
C ALA A 27 9.54 7.15 -6.42
N LEU A 28 10.29 6.15 -5.99
CA LEU A 28 11.76 6.13 -6.12
C LEU A 28 12.17 6.12 -7.59
N HIS A 29 11.52 5.30 -8.41
CA HIS A 29 11.79 5.24 -9.84
C HIS A 29 11.60 6.61 -10.51
N ARG A 30 10.53 7.33 -10.19
CA ARG A 30 10.27 8.68 -10.71
C ARG A 30 11.33 9.71 -10.30
N GLN A 31 11.97 9.51 -9.15
CA GLN A 31 13.06 10.36 -8.65
C GLN A 31 14.44 9.91 -9.17
N GLY A 32 14.50 8.88 -10.02
CA GLY A 32 15.76 8.35 -10.54
C GLY A 32 16.59 7.57 -9.52
N VAL A 33 15.99 7.18 -8.39
CA VAL A 33 16.67 6.36 -7.37
C VAL A 33 16.58 4.90 -7.78
N ALA A 34 17.73 4.22 -7.88
CA ALA A 34 17.81 2.81 -8.21
C ALA A 34 17.21 1.97 -7.06
N CYS A 35 16.19 1.19 -7.38
CA CYS A 35 15.57 0.29 -6.41
C CYS A 35 15.20 -1.04 -7.06
N GLN A 36 15.08 -2.08 -6.24
CA GLN A 36 14.45 -3.35 -6.61
C GLN A 36 13.49 -3.78 -5.52
N LEU A 37 12.50 -4.60 -5.90
CA LEU A 37 11.47 -5.08 -5.00
C LEU A 37 11.48 -6.61 -4.98
N VAL A 38 11.31 -7.20 -3.79
CA VAL A 38 11.07 -8.63 -3.62
C VAL A 38 9.69 -8.85 -3.01
N GLU A 39 8.96 -9.85 -3.50
CA GLU A 39 7.66 -10.25 -3.00
C GLU A 39 7.63 -11.77 -2.78
N ARG A 40 7.16 -12.21 -1.60
CA ARG A 40 7.11 -13.63 -1.24
C ARG A 40 6.09 -14.45 -2.02
N ALA A 41 5.03 -13.82 -2.53
CA ALA A 41 4.06 -14.48 -3.38
C ALA A 41 4.70 -14.82 -4.74
N GLU A 42 4.41 -16.00 -5.26
CA GLU A 42 4.93 -16.45 -6.56
C GLU A 42 4.32 -15.67 -7.74
N ALA A 43 3.13 -15.14 -7.56
CA ALA A 43 2.42 -14.34 -8.56
C ALA A 43 1.52 -13.29 -7.91
N TRP A 44 1.23 -12.24 -8.65
CA TRP A 44 0.20 -11.28 -8.25
C TRP A 44 -1.17 -11.94 -8.26
N ALA A 45 -1.90 -11.80 -7.19
CA ALA A 45 -3.27 -12.29 -7.09
C ALA A 45 -4.22 -11.13 -6.73
N PRO A 46 -5.42 -11.08 -7.29
CA PRO A 46 -6.44 -10.12 -6.88
C PRO A 46 -6.84 -10.41 -5.44
N VAL A 47 -6.23 -9.72 -4.50
CA VAL A 47 -6.51 -9.92 -3.08
C VAL A 47 -7.26 -8.72 -2.54
N GLY A 48 -8.41 -8.97 -1.95
CA GLY A 48 -9.03 -8.01 -1.06
C GLY A 48 -10.46 -7.65 -1.38
N ALA A 49 -11.06 -7.02 -0.40
CA ALA A 49 -12.35 -6.38 -0.44
C ALA A 49 -12.22 -4.92 -0.92
N GLY A 50 -13.28 -4.14 -0.79
CA GLY A 50 -13.22 -2.69 -0.99
C GLY A 50 -12.23 -1.99 -0.06
N ILE A 51 -11.65 -0.90 -0.53
CA ILE A 51 -10.80 -0.01 0.25
C ILE A 51 -11.34 1.42 0.13
N ILE A 52 -11.21 2.17 1.22
CA ILE A 52 -11.49 3.60 1.24
C ILE A 52 -10.18 4.36 1.21
N LEU A 53 -10.02 5.22 0.23
CA LEU A 53 -8.94 6.19 0.14
C LEU A 53 -9.44 7.52 0.71
N GLY A 54 -8.99 7.83 1.91
CA GLY A 54 -9.27 9.13 2.52
C GLY A 54 -8.53 10.27 1.80
N VAL A 55 -8.90 11.49 2.11
CA VAL A 55 -8.34 12.71 1.48
C VAL A 55 -6.81 12.80 1.57
N ASN A 56 -6.21 12.32 2.66
CA ASN A 56 -4.76 12.26 2.85
C ASN A 56 -4.10 11.25 1.89
N ALA A 57 -4.70 10.08 1.68
CA ALA A 57 -4.22 9.09 0.73
C ALA A 57 -4.34 9.63 -0.70
N MET A 58 -5.47 10.28 -1.03
CA MET A 58 -5.66 10.90 -2.34
C MET A 58 -4.68 12.04 -2.60
N ALA A 59 -4.31 12.83 -1.58
CA ALA A 59 -3.27 13.85 -1.71
C ALA A 59 -1.90 13.22 -2.02
N ALA A 60 -1.53 12.13 -1.34
CA ALA A 60 -0.30 11.39 -1.64
C ALA A 60 -0.31 10.82 -3.07
N LEU A 61 -1.43 10.22 -3.49
CA LEU A 61 -1.58 9.66 -4.84
C LEU A 61 -1.54 10.73 -5.93
N ARG A 62 -2.05 11.95 -5.67
CA ARG A 62 -1.87 13.10 -6.59
C ARG A 62 -0.40 13.48 -6.74
N ASN A 63 0.34 13.56 -5.63
CA ASN A 63 1.78 13.84 -5.69
C ASN A 63 2.55 12.76 -6.47
N LEU A 64 2.06 11.51 -6.42
CA LEU A 64 2.57 10.41 -7.25
C LEU A 64 2.04 10.43 -8.69
N GLY A 65 1.13 11.33 -9.06
CA GLY A 65 0.50 11.40 -10.38
C GLY A 65 -0.41 10.22 -10.69
N LEU A 66 -1.01 9.59 -9.67
CA LEU A 66 -1.82 8.38 -9.79
C LEU A 66 -3.31 8.60 -9.50
N ALA A 67 -3.69 9.80 -9.02
CA ALA A 67 -5.07 10.06 -8.59
C ALA A 67 -6.07 9.95 -9.74
N GLU A 68 -5.75 10.50 -10.91
CA GLU A 68 -6.65 10.50 -12.08
C GLU A 68 -6.97 9.06 -12.54
N ALA A 69 -5.98 8.17 -12.56
CA ALA A 69 -6.18 6.76 -12.92
C ALA A 69 -7.13 6.03 -11.96
N LEU A 70 -7.20 6.46 -10.70
CA LEU A 70 -8.08 5.89 -9.70
C LEU A 70 -9.48 6.52 -9.71
N GLU A 71 -9.58 7.83 -9.98
CA GLU A 71 -10.84 8.56 -9.98
C GLU A 71 -11.81 8.06 -11.06
N SER A 72 -11.31 7.56 -12.19
CA SER A 72 -12.12 7.07 -13.31
C SER A 72 -12.93 5.79 -13.00
N GLY A 73 -12.46 4.97 -12.06
CA GLY A 73 -13.08 3.67 -11.69
C GLY A 73 -13.65 3.61 -10.27
N ALA A 74 -13.50 4.69 -9.48
CA ALA A 74 -13.87 4.71 -8.08
C ALA A 74 -15.18 5.45 -7.82
N GLN A 75 -15.80 5.16 -6.66
CA GLN A 75 -16.99 5.86 -6.20
C GLN A 75 -16.61 6.96 -5.20
N PRO A 76 -16.96 8.23 -5.45
CA PRO A 76 -16.83 9.28 -4.45
C PRO A 76 -17.67 8.97 -3.21
N LEU A 77 -17.06 9.16 -2.04
CA LEU A 77 -17.75 9.00 -0.77
C LEU A 77 -18.35 10.33 -0.32
N GLU A 78 -19.66 10.43 -0.31
CA GLU A 78 -20.37 11.61 0.12
C GLU A 78 -20.72 11.60 1.62
N LYS A 79 -20.95 10.40 2.16
CA LYS A 79 -21.45 10.23 3.53
C LYS A 79 -20.81 9.03 4.20
N MET A 80 -20.55 9.17 5.50
CA MET A 80 -20.19 8.06 6.38
C MET A 80 -21.18 8.01 7.53
N THR A 81 -21.78 6.84 7.77
CA THR A 81 -22.73 6.63 8.85
C THR A 81 -22.25 5.47 9.72
N ILE A 82 -22.22 5.68 11.03
CA ILE A 82 -21.95 4.64 12.03
C ILE A 82 -23.24 4.30 12.70
N LYS A 83 -23.55 3.02 12.80
CA LYS A 83 -24.75 2.48 13.44
C LYS A 83 -24.36 1.42 14.47
N ASP A 84 -25.23 1.21 15.46
CA ASP A 84 -25.12 0.08 16.39
C ASP A 84 -25.71 -1.21 15.80
N ALA A 85 -25.72 -2.29 16.58
CA ALA A 85 -26.26 -3.58 16.18
C ALA A 85 -27.78 -3.56 15.93
N ASP A 86 -28.49 -2.62 16.55
CA ASP A 86 -29.94 -2.42 16.38
C ASP A 86 -30.27 -1.46 15.22
N ASN A 87 -29.27 -1.15 14.36
CA ASN A 87 -29.40 -0.25 13.22
C ASN A 87 -29.69 1.23 13.59
N ARG A 88 -29.52 1.62 14.87
CA ARG A 88 -29.63 3.02 15.29
C ARG A 88 -28.40 3.78 14.85
N ARG A 89 -28.58 4.97 14.31
CA ARG A 89 -27.49 5.83 13.90
C ARG A 89 -26.77 6.45 15.11
N LEU A 90 -25.50 6.08 15.30
CA LEU A 90 -24.62 6.65 16.31
C LEU A 90 -23.93 7.93 15.85
N ALA A 91 -23.48 7.96 14.59
CA ALA A 91 -22.83 9.11 14.01
C ALA A 91 -23.08 9.20 12.50
N ARG A 92 -23.04 10.40 11.97
CA ARG A 92 -23.06 10.67 10.53
C ARG A 92 -22.12 11.83 10.21
N THR A 93 -21.25 11.61 9.23
CA THR A 93 -20.37 12.64 8.68
C THR A 93 -20.75 12.85 7.21
N ASN A 94 -21.04 14.07 6.83
CA ASN A 94 -21.23 14.46 5.45
C ASN A 94 -19.83 14.80 4.88
N LEU A 95 -19.27 13.87 4.12
CA LEU A 95 -17.95 14.04 3.52
C LEU A 95 -17.97 15.04 2.35
N ALA A 96 -19.13 15.22 1.71
CA ALA A 96 -19.28 16.20 0.63
C ALA A 96 -18.99 17.63 1.12
N ASP A 97 -19.35 17.98 2.36
CA ASP A 97 -19.09 19.31 2.94
C ASP A 97 -17.58 19.56 3.16
N LEU A 98 -16.79 18.50 3.24
CA LEU A 98 -15.34 18.56 3.45
C LEU A 98 -14.54 18.61 2.13
N GLN A 99 -15.17 18.20 1.03
CA GLN A 99 -14.52 18.12 -0.30
C GLN A 99 -13.90 19.44 -0.78
N PRO A 100 -14.54 20.61 -0.66
CA PRO A 100 -13.96 21.86 -1.13
C PRO A 100 -12.63 22.21 -0.44
N ARG A 101 -12.45 21.76 0.80
CA ARG A 101 -11.26 22.07 1.61
C ARG A 101 -10.20 20.98 1.54
N PHE A 102 -10.60 19.72 1.52
CA PHE A 102 -9.69 18.59 1.70
C PHE A 102 -9.61 17.65 0.48
N GLY A 103 -10.50 17.81 -0.51
CA GLY A 103 -10.60 16.93 -1.65
C GLY A 103 -11.52 15.72 -1.41
N VAL A 104 -11.62 14.87 -2.41
CA VAL A 104 -12.54 13.74 -2.44
C VAL A 104 -11.94 12.51 -1.75
N SER A 105 -12.75 11.80 -0.98
CA SER A 105 -12.46 10.43 -0.55
C SER A 105 -13.12 9.45 -1.52
N LEU A 106 -12.41 8.37 -1.86
CA LEU A 106 -12.87 7.38 -2.85
C LEU A 106 -13.06 6.00 -2.22
N ALA A 107 -14.04 5.26 -2.71
CA ALA A 107 -14.18 3.82 -2.47
C ALA A 107 -13.94 3.07 -3.78
N LEU A 108 -13.10 2.03 -3.74
CA LEU A 108 -12.76 1.20 -4.91
C LEU A 108 -12.39 -0.21 -4.46
N HIS A 109 -12.23 -1.14 -5.41
CA HIS A 109 -11.63 -2.42 -5.12
C HIS A 109 -10.14 -2.26 -4.80
N ARG A 110 -9.66 -3.02 -3.81
CA ARG A 110 -8.24 -2.99 -3.42
C ARG A 110 -7.33 -3.48 -4.56
N SER A 111 -7.84 -4.39 -5.41
CA SER A 111 -7.17 -4.83 -6.62
C SER A 111 -6.89 -3.68 -7.58
N ASP A 112 -7.87 -2.81 -7.80
CA ASP A 112 -7.73 -1.69 -8.76
C ASP A 112 -6.64 -0.71 -8.31
N LEU A 113 -6.59 -0.42 -7.00
CA LEU A 113 -5.49 0.37 -6.44
C LEU A 113 -4.14 -0.34 -6.64
N HIS A 114 -4.10 -1.66 -6.39
CA HIS A 114 -2.88 -2.45 -6.55
C HIS A 114 -2.40 -2.44 -7.99
N ASP A 115 -3.30 -2.60 -8.96
CA ASP A 115 -2.97 -2.61 -10.39
C ASP A 115 -2.43 -1.25 -10.86
N VAL A 116 -3.01 -0.14 -10.42
CA VAL A 116 -2.50 1.20 -10.70
C VAL A 116 -1.09 1.40 -10.12
N LEU A 117 -0.85 0.94 -8.90
CA LEU A 117 0.47 1.02 -8.27
C LEU A 117 1.49 0.11 -8.96
N LEU A 118 1.09 -1.11 -9.32
CA LEU A 118 1.94 -2.05 -10.04
C LEU A 118 2.34 -1.48 -11.40
N GLN A 119 1.40 -0.89 -12.13
CA GLN A 119 1.67 -0.22 -13.39
C GLN A 119 2.63 0.97 -13.23
N SER A 120 2.54 1.72 -12.14
CA SER A 120 3.45 2.84 -11.86
C SER A 120 4.88 2.37 -11.58
N ALA A 121 5.03 1.17 -11.02
CA ALA A 121 6.31 0.56 -10.67
C ALA A 121 6.83 -0.45 -11.74
N ARG A 122 6.20 -0.54 -12.91
CA ARG A 122 6.49 -1.58 -13.94
C ARG A 122 7.94 -1.62 -14.43
N HIS A 123 8.67 -0.53 -14.28
CA HIS A 123 10.08 -0.44 -14.68
C HIS A 123 11.07 -0.76 -13.55
N VAL A 124 10.57 -1.01 -12.34
CA VAL A 124 11.37 -1.45 -11.21
C VAL A 124 11.57 -2.96 -11.30
N PRO A 125 12.81 -3.47 -11.18
CA PRO A 125 13.04 -4.92 -11.10
C PRO A 125 12.28 -5.52 -9.91
N MET A 126 11.48 -6.56 -10.17
CA MET A 126 10.68 -7.25 -9.16
C MET A 126 10.98 -8.75 -9.18
N HIS A 127 11.26 -9.31 -8.01
CA HIS A 127 11.52 -10.74 -7.84
C HIS A 127 10.39 -11.36 -7.01
N MET A 128 9.56 -12.13 -7.68
CA MET A 128 8.43 -12.85 -7.06
C MET A 128 8.93 -14.16 -6.43
N GLY A 129 8.15 -14.73 -5.49
CA GLY A 129 8.52 -15.93 -4.75
C GLY A 129 9.71 -15.75 -3.80
N THR A 130 10.14 -14.50 -3.57
CA THR A 130 11.38 -14.18 -2.88
C THR A 130 11.12 -13.30 -1.66
N THR A 131 11.77 -13.60 -0.55
CA THR A 131 11.80 -12.75 0.65
C THR A 131 13.22 -12.68 1.24
N VAL A 132 13.41 -11.91 2.29
CA VAL A 132 14.69 -11.82 2.99
C VAL A 132 14.74 -12.82 4.14
N THR A 133 15.88 -13.48 4.34
CA THR A 133 16.13 -14.43 5.45
C THR A 133 17.18 -13.94 6.43
N SER A 134 18.03 -12.97 5.98
CA SER A 134 19.02 -12.33 6.84
C SER A 134 19.26 -10.90 6.40
N ILE A 135 19.47 -10.02 7.36
CA ILE A 135 19.85 -8.61 7.17
C ILE A 135 21.01 -8.32 8.11
N GLU A 136 22.10 -7.82 7.57
CA GLU A 136 23.31 -7.44 8.31
C GLU A 136 23.67 -5.98 7.97
N ASP A 137 23.52 -5.11 8.96
CA ASP A 137 23.96 -3.71 8.85
C ASP A 137 25.49 -3.63 8.96
N ARG A 138 26.13 -3.04 7.97
CA ARG A 138 27.58 -2.85 7.89
C ARG A 138 28.02 -1.39 8.04
N GLY A 139 27.06 -0.54 8.42
CA GLY A 139 27.28 0.89 8.61
C GLY A 139 27.02 1.71 7.36
N ASP A 140 27.77 1.51 6.30
CA ASP A 140 27.60 2.19 5.01
C ASP A 140 26.79 1.41 3.99
N SER A 141 26.47 0.15 4.29
CA SER A 141 25.70 -0.75 3.44
C SER A 141 25.00 -1.83 4.25
N VAL A 142 24.00 -2.47 3.64
CA VAL A 142 23.22 -3.55 4.24
C VAL A 142 23.39 -4.81 3.39
N ALA A 143 23.97 -5.85 3.97
CA ALA A 143 24.05 -7.16 3.33
C ALA A 143 22.75 -7.94 3.60
N VAL A 144 22.20 -8.52 2.53
CA VAL A 144 20.94 -9.27 2.57
C VAL A 144 21.14 -10.66 2.01
N THR A 145 20.56 -11.66 2.66
CA THR A 145 20.39 -13.01 2.09
C THR A 145 18.90 -13.21 1.79
N PHE A 146 18.60 -13.71 0.59
CA PHE A 146 17.25 -14.01 0.15
C PHE A 146 16.86 -15.47 0.41
N SER A 147 15.56 -15.78 0.28
CA SER A 147 15.01 -17.12 0.53
C SER A 147 15.46 -18.18 -0.48
N ASP A 148 15.88 -17.78 -1.68
CA ASP A 148 16.47 -18.63 -2.72
C ASP A 148 17.97 -18.89 -2.53
N GLY A 149 18.58 -18.27 -1.51
CA GLY A 149 20.01 -18.39 -1.18
C GLY A 149 20.88 -17.31 -1.81
N ASP A 150 20.35 -16.50 -2.71
CA ASP A 150 21.05 -15.37 -3.29
C ASP A 150 21.39 -14.32 -2.24
N LYS A 151 22.41 -13.49 -2.53
CA LYS A 151 22.87 -12.43 -1.66
C LYS A 151 22.94 -11.10 -2.41
N GLY A 152 22.64 -10.04 -1.70
CA GLY A 152 22.72 -8.67 -2.22
C GLY A 152 23.34 -7.70 -1.24
N LEU A 153 23.86 -6.61 -1.78
CA LEU A 153 24.36 -5.46 -1.01
C LEU A 153 23.57 -4.23 -1.44
N PHE A 154 23.06 -3.49 -0.45
CA PHE A 154 22.19 -2.33 -0.64
C PHE A 154 22.63 -1.20 0.28
N ASP A 155 22.35 0.03 -0.10
CA ASP A 155 22.57 1.19 0.78
C ASP A 155 21.40 1.36 1.76
N LEU A 156 20.20 0.84 1.40
CA LEU A 156 19.03 0.91 2.24
C LEU A 156 18.09 -0.29 1.99
N VAL A 157 17.56 -0.86 3.08
CA VAL A 157 16.53 -1.90 3.03
C VAL A 157 15.27 -1.37 3.69
N ILE A 158 14.14 -1.45 2.98
CA ILE A 158 12.84 -0.97 3.46
C ILE A 158 11.87 -2.14 3.55
N GLY A 159 11.40 -2.42 4.78
CA GLY A 159 10.35 -3.39 5.04
C GLY A 159 8.97 -2.81 4.74
N ALA A 160 8.30 -3.36 3.73
CA ALA A 160 6.91 -3.08 3.36
C ALA A 160 6.07 -4.38 3.36
N ASP A 161 6.50 -5.38 4.11
CA ASP A 161 6.06 -6.77 4.14
C ASP A 161 4.90 -7.02 5.14
N GLY A 162 4.27 -5.94 5.61
CA GLY A 162 2.98 -5.96 6.29
C GLY A 162 3.01 -6.34 7.77
N LEU A 163 1.88 -6.84 8.26
CA LEU A 163 1.68 -7.11 9.69
C LEU A 163 2.65 -8.17 10.23
N HIS A 164 2.92 -9.21 9.46
CA HIS A 164 3.86 -10.29 9.80
C HIS A 164 5.25 -10.03 9.20
N SER A 165 5.72 -8.79 9.34
CA SER A 165 6.97 -8.32 8.74
C SER A 165 8.17 -9.13 9.24
N GLN A 166 8.85 -9.77 8.30
CA GLN A 166 10.10 -10.46 8.55
C GLN A 166 11.27 -9.48 8.67
N VAL A 167 11.24 -8.39 7.89
CA VAL A 167 12.24 -7.31 8.00
C VAL A 167 12.26 -6.73 9.41
N ARG A 168 11.06 -6.47 10.00
CA ARG A 168 10.96 -5.99 11.38
C ARG A 168 11.57 -6.98 12.37
N GLU A 169 11.30 -8.27 12.20
CA GLU A 169 11.81 -9.31 13.10
C GLU A 169 13.33 -9.46 13.00
N LEU A 170 13.88 -9.41 11.78
CA LEU A 170 15.32 -9.48 11.54
C LEU A 170 16.07 -8.25 12.06
N ALA A 171 15.50 -7.04 11.90
CA ALA A 171 16.15 -5.80 12.27
C ALA A 171 15.99 -5.44 13.76
N PHE A 172 14.86 -5.79 14.39
CA PHE A 172 14.50 -5.31 15.73
C PHE A 172 14.16 -6.44 16.72
N GLY A 173 14.31 -7.69 16.30
CA GLY A 173 13.95 -8.88 17.09
C GLY A 173 12.46 -9.13 17.15
N HIS A 174 12.11 -10.28 17.69
CA HIS A 174 10.73 -10.75 17.79
C HIS A 174 9.88 -9.81 18.64
N ARG A 175 8.75 -9.38 18.10
CA ARG A 175 7.72 -8.59 18.78
C ARG A 175 6.37 -9.24 18.58
N PRO A 176 5.73 -9.78 19.63
CA PRO A 176 4.44 -10.43 19.51
C PRO A 176 3.38 -9.43 19.04
N LEU A 177 2.50 -9.90 18.17
CA LEU A 177 1.33 -9.10 17.75
C LEU A 177 0.36 -8.98 18.92
N ARG A 178 -0.16 -7.77 19.13
CA ARG A 178 -1.20 -7.52 20.13
C ARG A 178 -2.56 -7.48 19.44
N TYR A 179 -3.44 -8.41 19.81
CA TYR A 179 -4.82 -8.38 19.38
C TYR A 179 -5.53 -7.15 19.98
N SER A 180 -6.18 -6.36 19.13
CA SER A 180 -6.84 -5.11 19.54
C SER A 180 -8.22 -5.29 20.18
N GLY A 181 -8.72 -6.54 20.28
CA GLY A 181 -9.99 -6.85 20.94
C GLY A 181 -11.21 -6.81 20.02
N TYR A 182 -11.04 -6.52 18.73
CA TYR A 182 -12.13 -6.52 17.76
C TYR A 182 -11.70 -7.11 16.42
N THR A 183 -12.70 -7.54 15.64
CA THR A 183 -12.53 -7.97 14.25
C THR A 183 -13.57 -7.30 13.36
N CYS A 184 -13.35 -7.31 12.05
CA CYS A 184 -14.33 -6.82 11.10
C CYS A 184 -14.54 -7.83 9.98
N TRP A 185 -15.77 -7.91 9.52
CA TRP A 185 -16.17 -8.65 8.34
C TRP A 185 -16.31 -7.68 7.17
N ARG A 186 -15.69 -8.00 6.05
CA ARG A 186 -15.82 -7.25 4.80
C ARG A 186 -16.27 -8.18 3.71
N MET A 187 -17.25 -7.74 2.92
CA MET A 187 -17.69 -8.47 1.73
C MET A 187 -17.88 -7.51 0.56
N VAL A 188 -17.74 -8.03 -0.60
CA VAL A 188 -18.12 -7.38 -1.86
C VAL A 188 -19.24 -8.21 -2.45
N VAL A 189 -20.38 -7.59 -2.71
CA VAL A 189 -21.51 -8.23 -3.38
C VAL A 189 -21.63 -7.70 -4.79
N GLY A 190 -21.72 -8.60 -5.77
CA GLY A 190 -22.06 -8.25 -7.15
C GLY A 190 -23.55 -7.89 -7.23
N GLY A 191 -23.86 -6.71 -7.74
CA GLY A 191 -25.22 -6.24 -7.96
C GLY A 191 -25.22 -4.72 -8.02
N GLY A 192 -25.92 -4.15 -9.00
CA GLY A 192 -26.16 -2.72 -9.01
C GLY A 192 -26.88 -2.35 -7.71
N LEU A 193 -26.41 -1.31 -7.03
CA LEU A 193 -27.18 -0.69 -5.96
C LEU A 193 -28.46 -0.13 -6.61
N GLY A 194 -29.50 -0.96 -6.67
CA GLY A 194 -30.85 -0.50 -6.96
C GLY A 194 -31.12 0.63 -6.00
N GLY A 195 -31.46 1.80 -6.51
CA GLY A 195 -31.72 2.98 -5.72
C GLY A 195 -32.67 2.65 -4.58
N GLY A 196 -32.10 2.60 -3.36
CA GLY A 196 -32.86 2.42 -2.14
C GLY A 196 -33.75 3.62 -1.96
N GLY A 197 -35.03 3.39 -2.17
CA GLY A 197 -36.06 4.40 -2.10
C GLY A 197 -36.01 5.24 -0.83
N SER A 198 -36.26 6.50 -1.00
CA SER A 198 -36.75 7.42 0.00
C SER A 198 -37.94 6.81 0.71
N GLY A 199 -37.75 6.23 1.89
CA GLY A 199 -38.77 5.82 2.83
C GLY A 199 -38.61 6.64 4.09
N GLY A 200 -39.65 7.36 4.43
CA GLY A 200 -39.92 8.33 5.45
C GLY A 200 -39.22 8.31 6.79
#